data_108520a24821e1c600a34c13912f2274
#
_entry.id   108520a24821e1c600a34c13912f2274
#
_cell.length_a   1.000
_cell.length_b   1.000
_cell.length_c   1.000
_cell.angle_alpha   90.00
_cell.angle_beta   90.00
_cell.angle_gamma   90.00
#
_symmetry.space_group_name_H-M   'P 1'
#
loop_
_entity.id
_entity.type
_entity.pdbx_description
1 polymer ?
#
loop_
_entity_poly.entity_id
_entity_poly.type
_entity_poly.pdbx_seq_one_letter_code
_entity_poly.pdbx_strand_id
1 'polypeptide(L)'
;GYIVESYGKGYSSYINMLVSVDKDFIVKKISILHHAETPGLGDEIEKDYFLKRFENKSIENLVVIKGDTADKVEAISGATISSRAVTEDGARNGVKMLKEKLSGEGKEQHGPHS
;
A
#
# COMPACT_ATOMS: atom_id res chain seq x y z
N GLY A 1 0.80 -16.53 -4.44
CA GLY A 1 0.61 -15.14 -4.16
C GLY A 1 0.40 -14.28 -5.39
N TYR A 2 0.25 -12.99 -5.16
CA TYR A 2 -0.01 -12.02 -6.20
C TYR A 2 0.90 -10.82 -6.02
N ILE A 3 1.16 -10.12 -7.12
CA ILE A 3 1.86 -8.85 -7.08
C ILE A 3 1.00 -7.84 -7.82
N VAL A 4 0.75 -6.69 -7.20
CA VAL A 4 -0.03 -5.63 -7.82
C VAL A 4 0.81 -4.36 -7.85
N GLU A 5 0.80 -3.68 -9.01
CA GLU A 5 1.42 -2.37 -9.11
C GLU A 5 0.40 -1.32 -8.72
N SER A 6 0.82 -0.38 -7.90
CA SER A 6 -0.12 0.60 -7.35
C SER A 6 0.55 1.96 -7.24
N TYR A 7 -0.27 2.99 -7.08
CA TYR A 7 0.19 4.37 -6.97
C TYR A 7 -0.51 5.03 -5.78
N GLY A 8 0.24 5.83 -5.05
CA GLY A 8 -0.32 6.64 -3.99
C GLY A 8 0.07 8.09 -4.23
N LYS A 9 -0.80 9.02 -3.90
CA LYS A 9 -0.48 10.43 -4.09
C LYS A 9 0.31 10.94 -2.90
N GLY A 10 1.61 11.15 -3.12
CA GLY A 10 2.49 11.68 -2.09
C GLY A 10 2.41 13.17 -1.95
N TYR A 11 3.37 13.73 -1.23
CA TYR A 11 3.40 15.15 -0.99
C TYR A 11 3.71 15.92 -2.28
N SER A 12 4.67 15.44 -3.06
CA SER A 12 5.10 16.12 -4.29
C SER A 12 4.42 15.57 -5.53
N SER A 13 4.32 14.24 -5.64
CA SER A 13 3.73 13.60 -6.80
C SER A 13 3.34 12.17 -6.44
N TYR A 14 2.96 11.39 -7.45
CA TYR A 14 2.58 10.01 -7.20
C TYR A 14 3.78 9.14 -6.86
N ILE A 15 3.56 8.21 -5.97
CA ILE A 15 4.54 7.21 -5.57
C ILE A 15 4.11 5.91 -6.21
N ASN A 16 5.00 5.32 -7.00
CA ASN A 16 4.72 4.06 -7.71
C ASN A 16 5.35 2.91 -6.92
N MET A 17 4.58 1.85 -6.70
CA MET A 17 5.06 0.75 -5.89
C MET A 17 4.53 -0.60 -6.36
N LEU A 18 5.22 -1.67 -5.97
CA LEU A 18 4.74 -3.04 -6.11
C LEU A 18 4.37 -3.55 -4.74
N VAL A 19 3.21 -4.20 -4.65
CA VAL A 19 2.73 -4.78 -3.40
C VAL A 19 2.57 -6.28 -3.62
N SER A 20 3.33 -7.07 -2.87
CA SER A 20 3.25 -8.53 -2.93
C SER A 20 2.38 -9.02 -1.80
N VAL A 21 1.41 -9.87 -2.13
CA VAL A 21 0.52 -10.46 -1.14
C VAL A 21 0.47 -11.97 -1.30
N ASP A 22 0.10 -12.66 -0.23
CA ASP A 22 -0.10 -14.11 -0.32
C ASP A 22 -1.52 -14.40 -0.83
N LYS A 23 -1.88 -15.67 -0.85
CA LYS A 23 -3.19 -16.10 -1.38
C LYS A 23 -4.36 -15.56 -0.56
N ASP A 24 -4.11 -15.13 0.65
CA ASP A 24 -5.13 -14.55 1.54
C ASP A 24 -5.10 -13.04 1.53
N PHE A 25 -4.36 -12.44 0.59
CA PHE A 25 -4.24 -10.99 0.42
C PHE A 25 -3.59 -10.30 1.62
N ILE A 26 -2.71 -11.03 2.31
CA ILE A 26 -1.90 -10.46 3.38
C ILE A 26 -0.60 -9.96 2.76
N VAL A 27 -0.23 -8.73 3.06
CA VAL A 27 0.97 -8.12 2.48
C VAL A 27 2.21 -8.85 2.95
N LYS A 28 3.07 -9.19 1.99
CA LYS A 28 4.35 -9.82 2.28
C LYS A 28 5.51 -8.87 2.04
N LYS A 29 5.39 -7.98 1.06
CA LYS A 29 6.47 -7.07 0.73
C LYS A 29 5.95 -5.90 -0.07
N ILE A 30 6.53 -4.72 0.16
CA ILE A 30 6.32 -3.56 -0.68
C ILE A 30 7.65 -3.10 -1.22
N SER A 31 7.70 -2.80 -2.51
CA SER A 31 8.87 -2.24 -3.18
C SER A 31 8.50 -0.91 -3.80
N ILE A 32 9.23 0.13 -3.45
CA ILE A 32 9.00 1.46 -4.04
C ILE A 32 9.77 1.51 -5.36
N LEU A 33 9.05 1.75 -6.45
CA LEU A 33 9.64 1.81 -7.78
C LEU A 33 10.07 3.23 -8.14
N HIS A 34 9.27 4.22 -7.76
CA HIS A 34 9.55 5.60 -8.13
C HIS A 34 8.83 6.55 -7.18
N HIS A 35 9.49 7.63 -6.82
CA HIS A 35 8.88 8.71 -6.06
C HIS A 35 9.66 9.99 -6.29
N ALA A 36 9.07 11.11 -5.90
CA ALA A 36 9.71 12.42 -5.96
C ALA A 36 9.52 13.14 -4.62
N GLU A 37 9.60 12.38 -3.53
CA GLU A 37 9.39 12.93 -2.20
C GLU A 37 10.63 13.68 -1.71
N THR A 38 10.45 14.52 -0.69
CA THR A 38 11.49 15.39 -0.17
C THR A 38 12.65 14.59 0.42
N PRO A 39 13.88 14.85 -0.01
CA PRO A 39 15.06 14.18 0.57
C PRO A 39 15.14 14.41 2.08
N GLY A 40 15.44 13.35 2.81
CA GLY A 40 15.57 13.42 4.26
C GLY A 40 14.25 13.37 5.01
N LEU A 41 13.11 13.40 4.28
CA LEU A 41 11.78 13.34 4.89
C LEU A 41 10.96 12.26 4.20
N GLY A 42 10.23 12.63 3.15
CA GLY A 42 9.34 11.70 2.46
C GLY A 42 10.06 10.54 1.80
N ASP A 43 11.31 10.71 1.41
CA ASP A 43 12.06 9.64 0.77
C ASP A 43 12.38 8.48 1.73
N GLU A 44 12.13 8.65 3.03
CA GLU A 44 12.26 7.56 3.99
C GLU A 44 11.31 6.41 3.70
N ILE A 45 10.29 6.64 2.87
CA ILE A 45 9.34 5.58 2.51
C ILE A 45 10.00 4.40 1.78
N GLU A 46 11.15 4.60 1.18
CA GLU A 46 11.83 3.51 0.48
C GLU A 46 12.76 2.71 1.38
N LYS A 47 12.91 3.10 2.63
CA LYS A 47 13.83 2.44 3.54
C LYS A 47 13.23 1.22 4.19
N ASP A 48 14.08 0.23 4.46
CA ASP A 48 13.64 -1.04 5.00
C ASP A 48 12.87 -0.91 6.30
N TYR A 49 13.28 0.01 7.18
CA TYR A 49 12.63 0.10 8.48
C TYR A 49 11.14 0.47 8.34
N PHE A 50 10.81 1.26 7.33
CA PHE A 50 9.43 1.63 7.06
C PHE A 50 8.70 0.49 6.33
N LEU A 51 9.31 -0.06 5.30
CA LEU A 51 8.68 -1.08 4.48
C LEU A 51 8.40 -2.35 5.27
N LYS A 52 9.18 -2.64 6.30
CA LYS A 52 8.93 -3.79 7.15
C LYS A 52 7.63 -3.66 7.95
N ARG A 53 7.15 -2.44 8.12
CA ARG A 53 5.91 -2.21 8.88
C ARG A 53 4.68 -2.77 8.17
N PHE A 54 4.81 -3.12 6.89
CA PHE A 54 3.71 -3.65 6.10
C PHE A 54 3.64 -5.18 6.14
N GLU A 55 4.70 -5.83 6.59
CA GLU A 55 4.76 -7.30 6.55
C GLU A 55 3.65 -7.89 7.40
N ASN A 56 2.95 -8.86 6.79
CA ASN A 56 1.87 -9.61 7.44
C ASN A 56 0.66 -8.74 7.82
N LYS A 57 0.45 -7.64 7.10
CA LYS A 57 -0.70 -6.78 7.34
C LYS A 57 -1.84 -7.12 6.39
N SER A 58 -3.04 -7.17 6.92
CA SER A 58 -4.25 -7.31 6.12
C SER A 58 -4.77 -5.93 5.72
N ILE A 59 -5.78 -5.89 4.85
CA ILE A 59 -6.35 -4.64 4.36
C ILE A 59 -6.79 -3.74 5.51
N GLU A 60 -7.45 -4.31 6.53
CA GLU A 60 -7.97 -3.53 7.65
C GLU A 60 -6.89 -2.82 8.44
N ASN A 61 -5.68 -3.35 8.42
CA ASN A 61 -4.59 -2.81 9.20
C ASN A 61 -3.65 -1.93 8.39
N LEU A 62 -3.95 -1.71 7.11
CA LEU A 62 -3.19 -0.79 6.27
C LEU A 62 -3.72 0.62 6.47
N VAL A 63 -3.52 1.12 7.67
CA VAL A 63 -3.96 2.44 8.12
C VAL A 63 -2.79 3.09 8.85
N VAL A 64 -2.57 4.37 8.58
CA VAL A 64 -1.46 5.10 9.19
C VAL A 64 -1.89 5.69 10.52
N ILE A 65 -1.07 5.47 11.53
CA ILE A 65 -1.27 6.00 12.87
C ILE A 65 -0.03 6.81 13.24
N LYS A 66 -0.22 7.96 13.85
CA LYS A 66 0.90 8.71 14.42
C LYS A 66 1.20 8.16 15.79
N GLY A 67 2.44 7.69 15.96
CA GLY A 67 2.85 7.10 17.23
C GLY A 67 2.83 5.59 17.16
N ASP A 68 3.02 4.97 18.31
CA ASP A 68 3.18 3.53 18.40
C ASP A 68 1.89 2.80 18.08
N THR A 69 2.02 1.67 17.40
CA THR A 69 0.89 0.81 17.12
C THR A 69 1.39 -0.61 16.97
N ALA A 70 0.61 -1.56 17.46
CA ALA A 70 0.96 -2.97 17.39
C ALA A 70 0.51 -3.60 16.07
N ASP A 71 -0.58 -3.11 15.50
CA ASP A 71 -1.20 -3.79 14.35
C ASP A 71 -1.33 -2.92 13.08
N LYS A 72 -1.24 -1.61 13.22
CA LYS A 72 -1.37 -0.72 12.06
C LYS A 72 0.02 -0.26 11.61
N VAL A 73 0.08 0.77 10.78
CA VAL A 73 1.35 1.26 10.24
C VAL A 73 1.70 2.60 10.89
N GLU A 74 2.82 2.63 11.58
CA GLU A 74 3.29 3.86 12.20
C GLU A 74 3.81 4.82 11.13
N ALA A 75 3.38 6.08 11.19
CA ALA A 75 3.82 7.09 10.24
C ALA A 75 5.29 7.42 10.45
N ILE A 76 5.97 7.78 9.37
CA ILE A 76 7.31 8.36 9.49
C ILE A 76 7.14 9.76 10.07
N SER A 77 7.90 10.05 11.12
CA SER A 77 7.88 11.36 11.75
C SER A 77 8.24 12.44 10.73
N GLY A 78 7.38 13.44 10.59
CA GLY A 78 7.59 14.51 9.62
C GLY A 78 7.22 14.17 8.19
N ALA A 79 6.72 12.95 7.94
CA ALA A 79 6.36 12.53 6.59
C ALA A 79 5.05 11.73 6.59
N THR A 80 4.04 12.25 7.29
CA THR A 80 2.75 11.55 7.41
C THR A 80 2.04 11.44 6.06
N ILE A 81 2.12 12.48 5.23
CA ILE A 81 1.47 12.45 3.92
C ILE A 81 2.09 11.37 3.04
N SER A 82 3.41 11.29 2.99
CA SER A 82 4.09 10.25 2.22
C SER A 82 3.77 8.86 2.79
N SER A 83 3.74 8.73 4.12
CA SER A 83 3.40 7.46 4.77
C SER A 83 1.98 7.00 4.39
N ARG A 84 1.02 7.92 4.37
CA ARG A 84 -0.35 7.59 3.98
C ARG A 84 -0.44 7.23 2.50
N ALA A 85 0.33 7.91 1.66
CA ALA A 85 0.33 7.62 0.24
C ALA A 85 0.74 6.17 -0.02
N VAL A 86 1.76 5.69 0.67
CA VAL A 86 2.19 4.30 0.51
C VAL A 86 1.19 3.35 1.14
N THR A 87 0.71 3.66 2.34
CA THR A 87 -0.10 2.73 3.13
C THR A 87 -1.54 2.67 2.65
N GLU A 88 -2.20 3.82 2.60
CA GLU A 88 -3.65 3.87 2.37
C GLU A 88 -3.98 3.97 0.91
N ASP A 89 -3.35 4.90 0.20
CA ASP A 89 -3.63 5.06 -1.23
C ASP A 89 -3.01 3.93 -2.05
N GLY A 90 -1.77 3.58 -1.78
CA GLY A 90 -1.04 2.59 -2.56
C GLY A 90 -1.35 1.17 -2.13
N ALA A 91 -0.90 0.78 -0.94
CA ALA A 91 -1.00 -0.62 -0.52
C ALA A 91 -2.44 -1.04 -0.27
N ARG A 92 -3.16 -0.31 0.57
CA ARG A 92 -4.54 -0.72 0.90
C ARG A 92 -5.43 -0.72 -0.33
N ASN A 93 -5.44 0.37 -1.08
CA ASN A 93 -6.31 0.46 -2.25
C ASN A 93 -5.88 -0.52 -3.34
N GLY A 94 -4.57 -0.73 -3.50
CA GLY A 94 -4.06 -1.69 -4.48
C GLY A 94 -4.50 -3.11 -4.16
N VAL A 95 -4.34 -3.54 -2.92
CA VAL A 95 -4.75 -4.89 -2.51
C VAL A 95 -6.26 -5.03 -2.58
N LYS A 96 -6.99 -3.99 -2.19
CA LYS A 96 -8.46 -4.01 -2.24
C LYS A 96 -8.94 -4.15 -3.68
N MET A 97 -8.35 -3.41 -4.61
CA MET A 97 -8.72 -3.52 -6.03
C MET A 97 -8.39 -4.90 -6.57
N LEU A 98 -7.25 -5.44 -6.21
CA LEU A 98 -6.87 -6.78 -6.64
C LEU A 98 -7.88 -7.81 -6.14
N LYS A 99 -8.24 -7.71 -4.87
CA LYS A 99 -9.19 -8.64 -4.28
C LYS A 99 -10.56 -8.54 -4.96
N GLU A 100 -11.01 -7.33 -5.21
CA GLU A 100 -12.29 -7.12 -5.88
C GLU A 100 -12.27 -7.65 -7.30
N LYS A 101 -11.17 -7.42 -8.01
CA LYS A 101 -11.06 -7.88 -9.39
C LYS A 101 -11.11 -9.40 -9.46
N LEU A 102 -10.39 -10.08 -8.58
CA LEU A 102 -10.38 -11.54 -8.59
C LEU A 102 -11.72 -12.12 -8.17
N SER A 103 -12.37 -11.49 -7.19
CA SER A 103 -13.71 -11.92 -6.78
C SER A 103 -14.77 -11.59 -7.82
N GLY A 104 -14.59 -10.44 -8.48
CA GLY A 104 -15.57 -9.93 -9.41
C GLY A 104 -15.58 -10.58 -10.77
N GLU A 105 -14.49 -11.26 -11.15
CA GLU A 105 -14.40 -11.85 -12.46
C GLU A 105 -15.54 -12.81 -12.74
N GLY A 106 -15.91 -13.61 -11.76
CA GLY A 106 -17.02 -14.52 -11.90
C GLY A 106 -18.35 -13.80 -12.01
N LYS A 107 -18.49 -12.69 -11.33
CA LYS A 107 -19.71 -11.91 -11.34
C LYS A 107 -19.88 -11.13 -12.62
N GLU A 108 -18.80 -10.62 -13.17
CA GLU A 108 -18.86 -9.81 -14.36
C GLU A 108 -19.27 -10.60 -15.58
N GLN A 109 -19.10 -11.89 -15.52
CA GLN A 109 -19.44 -12.73 -16.66
C GLN A 109 -20.92 -12.79 -16.91
N HIS A 110 -21.73 -12.36 -15.98
CA HIS A 110 -23.16 -12.27 -16.23
C HIS A 110 -23.63 -10.85 -16.09
N GLY A 111 -22.80 -10.03 -16.21
CA GLY A 111 -23.16 -8.73 -16.11
C GLY A 111 -23.39 -8.06 -17.32
N PRO A 112 -23.79 -7.89 -17.61
CA PRO A 112 -23.75 -7.28 -18.25
C PRO A 112 -23.36 -6.25 -18.54
N HIS A 113 -23.10 -6.82 -18.19
CA HIS A 113 -22.73 -6.28 -18.19
C HIS A 113 -22.88 -6.01 -18.25
N SER A 114 -23.09 -6.28 -18.08
CA SER A 114 -23.09 -6.16 -18.01
C SER A 114 -23.07 -5.87 -18.10
#